data_6a631c79c062bee14cdb5df5a48757b4
#
_entry.id   6a631c79c062bee14cdb5df5a48757b4
#
_cell.length_a   1.000
_cell.length_b   1.000
_cell.length_c   1.000
_cell.angle_alpha   90.00
_cell.angle_beta   90.00
_cell.angle_gamma   90.00
#
_symmetry.space_group_name_H-M   'P 1'
#
loop_
_entity.id
_entity.type
_entity.pdbx_description
1 polymer ?
#
loop_
_entity_poly.entity_id
_entity_poly.type
_entity_poly.pdbx_seq_one_letter_code
_entity_poly.pdbx_strand_id
1 'polypeptide(L)'
;MKRKLNSFALKASVIAVQSAVLALAGTSMARADDSVEDLVRATNSVEVGISATDKNSYKFGEYSGLEKKGGHGVANFEVKRSAYDSDDTTSFRFTGTDLGLKTRNLSAEYAQQGKLRFTFGYDELVHNISDSFQTPYTGAGSNRLSLPANWATHASNCTVTGVGGVVGAVVGTAGCGNYYVVGSNAGANSTATPTGNAGAMTAAELADMGNVNLSTQRKKTDLALSLFLTQQWQFTASATHETKDGIQALGAASPGTTTGGQVTILNPIKYTTNQFNLNLAYTGDKAYGQATYYASLFKNAVQSILFENPYFSAATPAISSTGVVTYPYGTWGQMSSAPSNQFHQLSLSGGYNFDRTTKLQGGFSYSRTTQNDAFEPERAPGGATAAVTEPNSSLGGLVITKAANLKLYTKPVKDLALTAALKYDDRDNRT
;
A
#
# COMPACT_ATOMS: atom_id res chain seq x y z
N MET A 1 7.16 -57.77 12.88
CA MET A 1 6.77 -56.42 13.28
C MET A 1 6.49 -55.60 12.01
N LYS A 2 5.24 -55.46 11.60
CA LYS A 2 4.83 -54.70 10.39
C LYS A 2 4.48 -53.28 10.83
N ARG A 3 5.28 -52.31 10.47
CA ARG A 3 4.93 -50.89 10.60
C ARG A 3 3.91 -50.52 9.53
N LYS A 4 2.67 -50.17 9.97
CA LYS A 4 1.65 -49.54 9.14
C LYS A 4 2.12 -48.12 8.83
N LEU A 5 2.40 -47.82 7.55
CA LEU A 5 2.41 -46.44 7.05
C LEU A 5 0.98 -45.91 7.04
N ASN A 6 0.69 -44.98 7.92
CA ASN A 6 -0.53 -44.19 7.82
C ASN A 6 -0.34 -43.20 6.66
N SER A 7 -1.03 -43.48 5.57
CA SER A 7 -1.21 -42.53 4.50
C SER A 7 -2.04 -41.35 5.05
N PHE A 8 -1.40 -40.20 5.20
CA PHE A 8 -2.09 -38.92 5.30
C PHE A 8 -2.81 -38.68 3.97
N ALA A 9 -4.06 -39.13 3.88
CA ALA A 9 -4.95 -38.67 2.86
C ALA A 9 -5.24 -37.19 3.16
N LEU A 10 -4.58 -36.30 2.45
CA LEU A 10 -5.07 -34.94 2.27
C LEU A 10 -6.48 -35.06 1.68
N LYS A 11 -7.48 -34.95 2.53
CA LYS A 11 -8.83 -34.62 2.09
C LYS A 11 -8.83 -33.14 1.75
N ALA A 12 -8.25 -32.81 0.62
CA ALA A 12 -8.62 -31.63 -0.13
C ALA A 12 -10.03 -31.89 -0.63
N SER A 13 -11.03 -31.62 0.21
CA SER A 13 -12.38 -31.39 -0.27
C SER A 13 -12.40 -29.99 -0.90
N VAL A 14 -11.69 -29.86 -2.00
CA VAL A 14 -12.09 -28.93 -3.04
C VAL A 14 -13.39 -29.53 -3.54
N ILE A 15 -14.50 -29.11 -2.96
CA ILE A 15 -15.75 -29.14 -3.67
C ILE A 15 -15.57 -28.06 -4.72
N ALA A 16 -14.99 -28.45 -5.86
CA ALA A 16 -15.29 -27.78 -7.10
C ALA A 16 -16.82 -27.89 -7.21
N VAL A 17 -17.51 -26.88 -6.72
CA VAL A 17 -18.86 -26.62 -7.16
C VAL A 17 -18.67 -26.37 -8.66
N GLN A 18 -18.87 -27.42 -9.43
CA GLN A 18 -19.15 -27.26 -10.84
C GLN A 18 -20.20 -26.17 -10.88
N SER A 19 -19.82 -25.01 -11.34
CA SER A 19 -20.74 -23.95 -11.68
C SER A 19 -21.84 -24.65 -12.48
N ALA A 20 -23.01 -24.83 -11.88
CA ALA A 20 -24.20 -25.10 -12.66
C ALA A 20 -24.37 -23.80 -13.43
N VAL A 21 -23.73 -23.77 -14.60
CA VAL A 21 -24.07 -22.88 -15.69
C VAL A 21 -25.51 -23.24 -16.01
N LEU A 22 -26.44 -22.56 -15.36
CA LEU A 22 -27.74 -22.36 -15.92
C LEU A 22 -27.49 -21.43 -17.10
N ALA A 23 -26.87 -22.01 -18.15
CA ALA A 23 -27.07 -21.53 -19.48
C ALA A 23 -28.58 -21.57 -19.71
N LEU A 24 -29.24 -20.45 -19.55
CA LEU A 24 -30.39 -20.11 -20.35
C LEU A 24 -29.86 -19.91 -21.79
N ALA A 25 -29.20 -20.97 -22.29
CA ALA A 25 -29.06 -21.20 -23.69
C ALA A 25 -30.49 -21.54 -24.18
N GLY A 26 -31.15 -20.55 -24.69
CA GLY A 26 -32.09 -20.84 -25.73
C GLY A 26 -31.35 -21.77 -26.67
N THR A 27 -31.85 -23.01 -26.82
CA THR A 27 -31.36 -24.00 -27.75
C THR A 27 -31.50 -23.45 -29.16
N SER A 28 -30.53 -22.64 -29.57
CA SER A 28 -30.25 -22.50 -30.99
C SER A 28 -29.51 -23.76 -31.39
N MET A 29 -30.22 -24.70 -31.97
CA MET A 29 -29.59 -25.79 -32.69
C MET A 29 -28.57 -25.18 -33.66
N ALA A 30 -27.29 -25.48 -33.41
CA ALA A 30 -26.23 -25.15 -34.34
C ALA A 30 -26.59 -25.75 -35.70
N ARG A 31 -27.04 -24.91 -36.61
CA ARG A 31 -27.12 -25.25 -38.04
C ARG A 31 -25.72 -25.09 -38.59
N ALA A 32 -25.24 -26.09 -39.28
CA ALA A 32 -23.92 -26.13 -39.91
C ALA A 32 -23.80 -25.19 -41.15
N ASP A 33 -24.43 -24.03 -41.07
CA ASP A 33 -24.35 -22.98 -42.10
C ASP A 33 -24.26 -21.60 -41.44
N ASP A 34 -23.45 -21.52 -40.39
CA ASP A 34 -23.14 -20.23 -39.78
C ASP A 34 -22.31 -19.42 -40.76
N SER A 35 -22.88 -18.34 -41.28
CA SER A 35 -22.18 -17.39 -42.12
C SER A 35 -21.00 -16.83 -41.34
N VAL A 36 -19.91 -16.43 -42.01
CA VAL A 36 -18.75 -15.77 -41.40
C VAL A 36 -19.19 -14.56 -40.55
N GLU A 37 -20.32 -13.97 -40.89
CA GLU A 37 -20.96 -12.86 -40.22
C GLU A 37 -21.40 -13.22 -38.78
N ASP A 38 -21.91 -14.43 -38.53
CA ASP A 38 -22.31 -14.88 -37.20
C ASP A 38 -21.09 -15.18 -36.29
N LEU A 39 -19.94 -15.53 -36.88
CA LEU A 39 -18.70 -15.76 -36.16
C LEU A 39 -18.03 -14.45 -35.67
N VAL A 40 -18.31 -13.34 -36.31
CA VAL A 40 -17.74 -12.02 -35.95
C VAL A 40 -18.70 -11.16 -35.14
N ARG A 41 -19.94 -11.60 -34.93
CA ARG A 41 -20.90 -10.89 -34.08
C ARG A 41 -20.47 -10.90 -32.61
N ALA A 42 -20.62 -9.76 -31.96
CA ALA A 42 -20.37 -9.64 -30.56
C ALA A 42 -21.39 -10.46 -29.75
N THR A 43 -20.91 -11.37 -28.91
CA THR A 43 -21.76 -12.12 -27.97
C THR A 43 -21.73 -11.44 -26.60
N ASN A 44 -22.92 -11.17 -26.06
CA ASN A 44 -23.09 -10.70 -24.69
C ASN A 44 -23.15 -11.91 -23.75
N SER A 45 -22.55 -11.81 -22.58
CA SER A 45 -22.58 -12.87 -21.59
C SER A 45 -22.91 -12.32 -20.19
N VAL A 46 -23.66 -13.13 -19.45
CA VAL A 46 -23.93 -12.89 -18.02
C VAL A 46 -23.75 -14.22 -17.30
N GLU A 47 -22.91 -14.21 -16.29
CA GLU A 47 -22.65 -15.36 -15.43
C GLU A 47 -23.05 -15.01 -14.02
N VAL A 48 -23.78 -15.89 -13.34
CA VAL A 48 -24.13 -15.78 -11.93
C VAL A 48 -23.75 -17.08 -11.25
N GLY A 49 -23.08 -16.97 -10.12
CA GLY A 49 -22.60 -18.12 -9.39
C GLY A 49 -22.64 -17.89 -7.87
N ILE A 50 -22.46 -18.98 -7.17
CA ILE A 50 -22.27 -18.98 -5.71
C ILE A 50 -20.96 -19.68 -5.43
N SER A 51 -20.05 -18.99 -4.73
CA SER A 51 -18.87 -19.59 -4.13
C SER A 51 -19.15 -19.88 -2.67
N ALA A 52 -18.68 -20.98 -2.14
CA ALA A 52 -18.83 -21.32 -0.74
C ALA A 52 -17.51 -21.73 -0.12
N THR A 53 -17.24 -21.21 1.08
CA THR A 53 -16.07 -21.58 1.89
C THR A 53 -16.54 -22.34 3.13
N ASP A 54 -15.90 -23.45 3.46
CA ASP A 54 -16.25 -24.30 4.60
C ASP A 54 -15.59 -23.86 5.90
N LYS A 55 -14.52 -23.03 5.82
CA LYS A 55 -13.75 -22.55 6.97
C LYS A 55 -13.35 -21.09 6.78
N ASN A 56 -13.14 -20.40 7.90
CA ASN A 56 -12.46 -19.12 7.88
C ASN A 56 -10.98 -19.33 7.55
N SER A 57 -10.45 -18.60 6.59
CA SER A 57 -9.04 -18.65 6.22
C SER A 57 -8.60 -17.34 5.56
N TYR A 58 -7.86 -16.55 6.29
CA TYR A 58 -7.25 -15.33 5.77
C TYR A 58 -6.28 -15.63 4.62
N LYS A 59 -5.53 -16.75 4.73
CA LYS A 59 -4.60 -17.15 3.67
C LYS A 59 -5.31 -17.56 2.38
N PHE A 60 -6.46 -18.21 2.46
CA PHE A 60 -7.26 -18.52 1.28
C PHE A 60 -7.88 -17.26 0.68
N GLY A 61 -8.38 -16.36 1.54
CA GLY A 61 -8.97 -15.09 1.14
C GLY A 61 -7.97 -13.94 0.99
N GLU A 62 -6.65 -14.21 0.93
CA GLU A 62 -5.61 -13.17 0.98
C GLU A 62 -5.85 -12.05 -0.04
N TYR A 63 -6.20 -12.41 -1.28
CA TYR A 63 -6.49 -11.48 -2.37
C TYR A 63 -7.86 -11.67 -3.00
N SER A 64 -8.59 -12.71 -2.64
CA SER A 64 -9.92 -13.00 -3.21
C SER A 64 -11.08 -12.40 -2.42
N GLY A 65 -10.85 -12.00 -1.17
CA GLY A 65 -11.91 -11.55 -0.27
C GLY A 65 -12.84 -12.66 0.22
N LEU A 66 -12.45 -13.93 0.04
CA LEU A 66 -13.19 -15.13 0.47
C LEU A 66 -12.65 -15.67 1.80
N GLU A 67 -12.30 -14.79 2.73
CA GLU A 67 -11.67 -15.11 4.00
C GLU A 67 -12.62 -15.73 5.04
N LYS A 68 -13.93 -15.52 4.85
CA LYS A 68 -14.95 -15.98 5.82
C LYS A 68 -15.69 -17.21 5.32
N LYS A 69 -15.99 -18.13 6.26
CA LYS A 69 -16.91 -19.24 6.02
C LYS A 69 -18.27 -18.71 5.61
N GLY A 70 -18.85 -19.29 4.56
CA GLY A 70 -20.19 -18.95 4.11
C GLY A 70 -20.34 -19.00 2.58
N GLY A 71 -21.52 -18.62 2.13
CA GLY A 71 -21.83 -18.47 0.71
C GLY A 71 -21.56 -17.03 0.25
N HIS A 72 -20.96 -16.89 -0.94
CA HIS A 72 -20.65 -15.63 -1.57
C HIS A 72 -21.26 -15.61 -2.97
N GLY A 73 -22.14 -14.64 -3.24
CA GLY A 73 -22.67 -14.45 -4.59
C GLY A 73 -21.59 -13.84 -5.49
N VAL A 74 -21.42 -14.38 -6.68
CA VAL A 74 -20.50 -13.85 -7.69
C VAL A 74 -21.28 -13.65 -8.98
N ALA A 75 -21.09 -12.50 -9.62
CA ALA A 75 -21.65 -12.24 -10.91
C ALA A 75 -20.59 -11.63 -11.84
N ASN A 76 -20.60 -12.08 -13.09
CA ASN A 76 -19.78 -11.54 -14.16
C ASN A 76 -20.69 -11.16 -15.32
N PHE A 77 -20.34 -10.13 -16.04
CA PHE A 77 -21.03 -9.80 -17.28
C PHE A 77 -20.08 -9.17 -18.30
N GLU A 78 -20.38 -9.40 -19.55
CA GLU A 78 -19.82 -8.68 -20.68
C GLU A 78 -20.95 -8.30 -21.63
N VAL A 79 -21.08 -6.99 -21.87
CA VAL A 79 -22.00 -6.43 -22.87
C VAL A 79 -21.18 -5.63 -23.83
N LYS A 80 -21.23 -6.00 -25.09
CA LYS A 80 -20.47 -5.37 -26.16
C LYS A 80 -21.25 -5.22 -27.44
N ARG A 81 -20.94 -4.18 -28.18
CA ARG A 81 -21.38 -3.93 -29.53
C ARG A 81 -20.16 -3.63 -30.40
N SER A 82 -20.00 -4.33 -31.48
CA SER A 82 -18.95 -4.05 -32.46
C SER A 82 -19.43 -3.00 -33.46
N ALA A 83 -18.51 -2.21 -33.99
CA ALA A 83 -18.80 -1.32 -35.12
C ALA A 83 -19.22 -2.06 -36.40
N TYR A 84 -18.94 -3.38 -36.49
CA TYR A 84 -19.38 -4.23 -37.60
C TYR A 84 -20.85 -4.66 -37.51
N ASP A 85 -21.47 -4.50 -36.33
CA ASP A 85 -22.88 -4.91 -36.12
C ASP A 85 -23.87 -3.83 -36.55
N SER A 86 -23.40 -2.70 -37.06
CA SER A 86 -24.23 -1.56 -37.45
C SER A 86 -23.54 -0.73 -38.51
N ASP A 87 -24.32 0.02 -39.29
CA ASP A 87 -23.83 1.02 -40.24
C ASP A 87 -23.11 2.21 -39.54
N ASP A 88 -23.05 2.17 -38.20
CA ASP A 88 -22.43 3.16 -37.37
C ASP A 88 -21.00 2.71 -36.98
N THR A 89 -20.06 3.66 -36.96
CA THR A 89 -18.65 3.44 -36.60
C THR A 89 -18.44 3.38 -35.08
N THR A 90 -19.50 3.24 -34.29
CA THR A 90 -19.47 3.21 -32.85
C THR A 90 -19.35 1.79 -32.30
N SER A 91 -18.54 1.63 -31.26
CA SER A 91 -18.45 0.40 -30.48
C SER A 91 -18.50 0.73 -28.98
N PHE A 92 -19.03 -0.20 -28.21
CA PHE A 92 -18.95 -0.13 -26.75
C PHE A 92 -18.70 -1.51 -26.16
N ARG A 93 -18.08 -1.51 -24.97
CA ARG A 93 -17.86 -2.71 -24.15
C ARG A 93 -18.03 -2.34 -22.69
N PHE A 94 -18.88 -3.09 -21.99
CA PHE A 94 -19.04 -3.03 -20.55
C PHE A 94 -18.70 -4.38 -19.96
N THR A 95 -17.84 -4.43 -18.98
CA THR A 95 -17.51 -5.67 -18.28
C THR A 95 -17.61 -5.46 -16.78
N GLY A 96 -18.08 -6.50 -16.11
CA GLY A 96 -18.04 -6.59 -14.66
C GLY A 96 -17.57 -7.97 -14.28
N THR A 97 -16.60 -8.07 -13.38
CA THR A 97 -16.08 -9.34 -12.88
C THR A 97 -16.04 -9.32 -11.36
N ASP A 98 -16.23 -10.50 -10.77
CA ASP A 98 -16.23 -10.70 -9.32
C ASP A 98 -17.20 -9.77 -8.55
N LEU A 99 -18.32 -9.40 -9.20
CA LEU A 99 -19.35 -8.58 -8.57
C LEU A 99 -19.96 -9.34 -7.40
N GLY A 100 -19.97 -8.70 -6.23
CA GLY A 100 -20.33 -9.33 -4.96
C GLY A 100 -19.13 -9.64 -4.07
N LEU A 101 -17.89 -9.63 -4.60
CA LEU A 101 -16.66 -9.80 -3.85
C LEU A 101 -15.96 -8.44 -3.60
N LYS A 102 -14.96 -8.45 -2.70
CA LYS A 102 -14.08 -7.29 -2.43
C LYS A 102 -12.96 -7.13 -3.48
N THR A 103 -13.04 -7.89 -4.57
CA THR A 103 -12.09 -7.91 -5.70
C THR A 103 -12.78 -7.58 -7.00
N ARG A 104 -13.92 -6.86 -6.89
CA ARG A 104 -14.72 -6.52 -8.05
C ARG A 104 -13.99 -5.60 -9.02
N ASN A 105 -14.22 -5.85 -10.29
CA ASN A 105 -13.74 -4.98 -11.36
C ASN A 105 -14.91 -4.60 -12.26
N LEU A 106 -14.95 -3.33 -12.66
CA LEU A 106 -15.89 -2.79 -13.64
C LEU A 106 -15.09 -2.05 -14.70
N SER A 107 -15.39 -2.26 -15.96
CA SER A 107 -14.84 -1.45 -17.04
C SER A 107 -15.90 -1.07 -18.06
N ALA A 108 -15.72 0.10 -18.64
CA ALA A 108 -16.52 0.59 -19.74
C ALA A 108 -15.62 1.19 -20.81
N GLU A 109 -15.85 0.84 -22.04
CA GLU A 109 -15.20 1.42 -23.20
C GLU A 109 -16.26 1.88 -24.19
N TYR A 110 -16.12 3.09 -24.68
CA TYR A 110 -16.89 3.63 -25.79
C TYR A 110 -15.93 4.18 -26.83
N ALA A 111 -16.07 3.80 -28.06
CA ALA A 111 -15.23 4.29 -29.13
C ALA A 111 -16.07 4.62 -30.38
N GLN A 112 -15.74 5.73 -31.02
CA GLN A 112 -16.16 6.08 -32.35
C GLN A 112 -14.93 6.14 -33.24
N GLN A 113 -14.86 5.27 -34.23
CA GLN A 113 -13.68 5.10 -35.08
C GLN A 113 -13.25 6.44 -35.70
N GLY A 114 -11.97 6.76 -35.58
CA GLY A 114 -11.37 7.97 -36.12
C GLY A 114 -11.75 9.28 -35.40
N LYS A 115 -12.55 9.24 -34.33
CA LYS A 115 -12.99 10.45 -33.61
C LYS A 115 -12.61 10.43 -32.14
N LEU A 116 -13.12 9.45 -31.38
CA LEU A 116 -12.88 9.43 -29.95
C LEU A 116 -12.88 8.01 -29.38
N ARG A 117 -12.19 7.84 -28.25
CA ARG A 117 -12.26 6.68 -27.38
C ARG A 117 -12.34 7.17 -25.95
N PHE A 118 -13.32 6.67 -25.20
CA PHE A 118 -13.46 6.90 -23.77
C PHE A 118 -13.37 5.57 -23.05
N THR A 119 -12.61 5.53 -21.95
CA THR A 119 -12.53 4.35 -21.06
C THR A 119 -12.78 4.75 -19.63
N PHE A 120 -13.50 3.92 -18.92
CA PHE A 120 -13.70 3.96 -17.49
C PHE A 120 -13.27 2.61 -16.91
N GLY A 121 -12.56 2.65 -15.80
CA GLY A 121 -12.18 1.47 -15.02
C GLY A 121 -12.45 1.70 -13.54
N TYR A 122 -12.92 0.67 -12.85
CA TYR A 122 -13.00 0.61 -11.40
C TYR A 122 -12.52 -0.74 -10.92
N ASP A 123 -11.57 -0.76 -9.99
CA ASP A 123 -10.93 -1.95 -9.47
C ASP A 123 -10.88 -1.89 -7.94
N GLU A 124 -11.26 -2.97 -7.29
CA GLU A 124 -11.06 -3.17 -5.85
C GLU A 124 -10.11 -4.34 -5.62
N LEU A 125 -9.16 -4.17 -4.73
CA LEU A 125 -8.26 -5.21 -4.27
C LEU A 125 -8.18 -5.20 -2.76
N VAL A 126 -8.51 -6.33 -2.15
CA VAL A 126 -8.26 -6.58 -0.73
C VAL A 126 -6.95 -7.35 -0.56
N HIS A 127 -6.21 -7.03 0.48
CA HIS A 127 -5.07 -7.82 0.94
C HIS A 127 -5.26 -8.15 2.43
N ASN A 128 -5.68 -9.36 2.71
CA ASN A 128 -5.84 -9.90 4.05
C ASN A 128 -4.50 -10.45 4.53
N ILE A 129 -3.93 -9.87 5.59
CA ILE A 129 -2.60 -10.19 6.08
C ILE A 129 -2.69 -11.19 7.24
N SER A 130 -3.50 -10.88 8.28
CA SER A 130 -3.68 -11.72 9.45
C SER A 130 -5.01 -11.41 10.14
N ASP A 131 -5.68 -12.45 10.64
CA ASP A 131 -6.85 -12.37 11.53
C ASP A 131 -6.54 -12.78 12.97
N SER A 132 -5.31 -13.18 13.22
CA SER A 132 -4.84 -13.67 14.52
C SER A 132 -3.71 -12.81 15.10
N PHE A 133 -3.53 -11.60 14.58
CA PHE A 133 -2.56 -10.67 15.14
C PHE A 133 -3.04 -10.19 16.52
N GLN A 134 -2.21 -10.41 17.53
CA GLN A 134 -2.50 -10.00 18.89
C GLN A 134 -1.68 -8.78 19.27
N THR A 135 -2.31 -7.83 19.96
CA THR A 135 -1.70 -6.60 20.41
C THR A 135 -2.32 -6.15 21.73
N PRO A 136 -1.52 -5.55 22.64
CA PRO A 136 -2.08 -4.92 23.82
C PRO A 136 -2.76 -3.59 23.51
N TYR A 137 -2.52 -3.03 22.32
CA TYR A 137 -3.02 -1.71 21.99
C TYR A 137 -4.49 -1.72 21.61
N THR A 138 -5.23 -0.79 22.19
CA THR A 138 -6.56 -0.36 21.76
C THR A 138 -6.44 0.80 20.76
N GLY A 139 -7.52 1.16 20.06
CA GLY A 139 -7.51 2.25 19.09
C GLY A 139 -7.08 1.84 17.67
N ALA A 140 -7.21 0.56 17.32
CA ALA A 140 -6.92 0.06 15.98
C ALA A 140 -7.64 0.89 14.90
N GLY A 141 -6.90 1.32 13.86
CA GLY A 141 -7.42 2.19 12.78
C GLY A 141 -7.41 3.69 13.10
N SER A 142 -7.07 4.08 14.34
CA SER A 142 -6.80 5.48 14.70
C SER A 142 -5.30 5.77 14.70
N ASN A 143 -4.93 7.03 14.79
CA ASN A 143 -3.55 7.46 14.94
C ASN A 143 -3.09 7.53 16.41
N ARG A 144 -3.91 7.04 17.34
CA ARG A 144 -3.62 7.00 18.77
C ARG A 144 -3.88 5.61 19.31
N LEU A 145 -2.85 4.98 19.87
CA LEU A 145 -2.87 3.64 20.42
C LEU A 145 -2.64 3.71 21.92
N SER A 146 -3.60 3.23 22.70
CA SER A 146 -3.54 3.20 24.15
C SER A 146 -3.46 1.78 24.66
N LEU A 147 -2.79 1.61 25.79
CA LEU A 147 -2.75 0.35 26.53
C LEU A 147 -4.00 0.21 27.42
N PRO A 148 -4.37 -1.00 27.83
CA PRO A 148 -5.39 -1.21 28.84
C PRO A 148 -5.00 -0.50 30.17
N ALA A 149 -5.99 -0.01 30.91
CA ALA A 149 -5.74 0.75 32.13
C ALA A 149 -4.99 -0.05 33.22
N ASN A 150 -5.09 -1.37 33.18
CA ASN A 150 -4.42 -2.31 34.08
C ASN A 150 -3.16 -2.95 33.48
N TRP A 151 -2.68 -2.43 32.33
CA TRP A 151 -1.48 -2.96 31.70
C TRP A 151 -0.29 -2.88 32.66
N ALA A 152 0.26 -4.03 33.00
CA ALA A 152 1.46 -4.12 33.81
C ALA A 152 2.66 -3.74 32.96
N THR A 153 3.13 -2.50 33.08
CA THR A 153 4.35 -2.08 32.39
C THR A 153 5.54 -2.88 32.91
N HIS A 154 6.38 -3.35 32.01
CA HIS A 154 7.67 -3.93 32.35
C HIS A 154 8.59 -2.82 32.85
N ALA A 155 8.47 -2.48 34.12
CA ALA A 155 9.35 -1.52 34.73
C ALA A 155 10.74 -2.14 34.81
N SER A 156 11.68 -1.55 34.09
CA SER A 156 13.11 -1.84 34.21
C SER A 156 13.67 -1.56 35.62
N ASN A 157 12.86 -1.02 36.53
CA ASN A 157 13.22 -0.53 37.85
C ASN A 157 12.36 -1.13 38.98
N CYS A 158 11.87 -2.35 38.82
CA CYS A 158 11.36 -3.05 39.98
C CYS A 158 12.49 -3.21 40.98
N THR A 159 12.45 -2.43 42.08
CA THR A 159 13.43 -2.55 43.14
C THR A 159 13.29 -3.92 43.78
N VAL A 160 14.25 -4.74 43.56
CA VAL A 160 14.32 -6.04 44.21
C VAL A 160 15.07 -5.82 45.54
N THR A 161 14.34 -5.94 46.61
CA THR A 161 14.95 -5.93 47.94
C THR A 161 15.48 -7.32 48.26
N GLY A 162 16.80 -7.47 48.26
CA GLY A 162 17.44 -8.71 48.66
C GLY A 162 17.64 -8.77 50.17
N VAL A 163 17.39 -9.90 50.77
CA VAL A 163 17.88 -10.22 52.12
C VAL A 163 19.17 -10.99 51.95
N GLY A 164 20.27 -10.44 52.51
CA GLY A 164 21.56 -11.11 52.46
C GLY A 164 22.25 -11.11 51.08
N GLY A 165 22.04 -10.11 50.22
CA GLY A 165 22.72 -9.96 48.92
C GLY A 165 22.14 -10.81 47.79
N VAL A 166 21.06 -11.51 48.02
CA VAL A 166 20.31 -12.23 47.01
C VAL A 166 19.14 -11.37 46.54
N VAL A 167 19.17 -11.01 45.26
CA VAL A 167 18.10 -10.25 44.64
C VAL A 167 16.91 -11.17 44.41
N GLY A 168 15.81 -10.93 45.11
CA GLY A 168 14.56 -11.70 44.98
C GLY A 168 13.45 -10.89 44.32
N ALA A 169 12.53 -11.50 43.61
CA ALA A 169 11.38 -10.82 43.04
C ALA A 169 10.51 -10.24 44.15
N VAL A 170 10.14 -8.96 44.03
CA VAL A 170 9.11 -8.39 44.89
C VAL A 170 7.76 -8.77 44.33
N VAL A 171 7.16 -9.77 44.92
CA VAL A 171 5.80 -10.18 44.61
C VAL A 171 4.85 -9.13 45.18
N GLY A 172 4.02 -8.53 44.35
CA GLY A 172 2.91 -7.70 44.81
C GLY A 172 3.09 -6.20 44.80
N THR A 173 4.18 -5.65 44.24
CA THR A 173 4.28 -4.21 44.00
C THR A 173 3.53 -3.89 42.70
N ALA A 174 2.54 -3.01 42.77
CA ALA A 174 1.79 -2.56 41.59
C ALA A 174 2.73 -2.08 40.49
N GLY A 175 2.64 -2.66 39.31
CA GLY A 175 3.48 -2.34 38.15
C GLY A 175 4.72 -3.23 37.98
N CYS A 176 5.03 -4.09 38.92
CA CYS A 176 6.11 -5.04 38.83
C CYS A 176 5.58 -6.45 38.73
N GLY A 177 4.88 -6.84 37.72
CA GLY A 177 4.44 -8.25 37.57
C GLY A 177 5.55 -9.25 37.99
N ASN A 178 5.36 -10.53 37.89
CA ASN A 178 6.34 -11.55 38.29
C ASN A 178 7.64 -11.52 37.46
N TYR A 179 8.24 -10.35 37.29
CA TYR A 179 9.46 -10.16 36.51
C TYR A 179 10.72 -10.20 37.36
N TYR A 180 11.63 -11.02 36.90
CA TYR A 180 13.00 -11.00 37.39
C TYR A 180 13.79 -9.97 36.59
N VAL A 181 14.10 -8.84 37.18
CA VAL A 181 15.09 -7.94 36.62
C VAL A 181 16.47 -8.41 37.06
N VAL A 182 17.23 -8.92 36.12
CA VAL A 182 18.67 -9.04 36.31
C VAL A 182 19.24 -7.62 36.17
N GLY A 183 19.23 -6.86 37.27
CA GLY A 183 19.90 -5.55 37.31
C GLY A 183 21.39 -5.75 37.24
N SER A 184 22.03 -5.16 36.26
CA SER A 184 23.50 -5.05 36.12
C SER A 184 24.16 -4.24 37.24
N ASN A 185 23.39 -3.71 38.17
CA ASN A 185 23.83 -2.93 39.31
C ASN A 185 23.55 -3.56 40.70
N ALA A 186 23.13 -4.78 40.74
CA ALA A 186 23.28 -5.54 41.94
C ALA A 186 24.80 -5.64 42.20
N GLY A 187 25.26 -5.14 43.34
CA GLY A 187 26.68 -5.12 43.65
C GLY A 187 27.38 -6.42 43.30
N ALA A 188 28.65 -6.38 43.00
CA ALA A 188 29.50 -7.33 42.28
C ALA A 188 29.41 -8.84 42.61
N ASN A 189 28.42 -9.29 43.38
CA ASN A 189 28.25 -10.71 43.75
C ASN A 189 26.83 -11.25 43.65
N SER A 190 25.91 -10.60 42.92
CA SER A 190 24.57 -11.17 42.75
C SER A 190 24.51 -12.04 41.51
N THR A 191 24.76 -13.31 41.64
CA THR A 191 24.33 -14.34 40.71
C THR A 191 22.85 -14.64 40.96
N ALA A 192 21.95 -13.72 40.55
CA ALA A 192 20.55 -14.02 40.47
C ALA A 192 20.33 -14.88 39.21
N THR A 193 20.11 -16.16 39.39
CA THR A 193 19.61 -17.03 38.35
C THR A 193 18.14 -16.67 38.12
N PRO A 194 17.74 -16.21 36.92
CA PRO A 194 16.34 -15.98 36.63
C PRO A 194 15.58 -17.31 36.73
N THR A 195 14.71 -17.44 37.72
CA THR A 195 13.80 -18.60 37.80
C THR A 195 12.54 -18.42 36.95
N GLY A 196 12.61 -17.57 35.93
CA GLY A 196 11.58 -17.32 34.93
C GLY A 196 12.21 -16.80 33.67
N ASN A 197 11.57 -16.98 32.53
CA ASN A 197 12.03 -16.41 31.27
C ASN A 197 11.96 -14.88 31.37
N ALA A 198 13.10 -14.23 31.62
CA ALA A 198 13.22 -12.78 31.55
C ALA A 198 12.69 -12.33 30.19
N GLY A 199 11.65 -11.50 30.18
CA GLY A 199 11.01 -11.03 28.95
C GLY A 199 9.79 -11.87 28.48
N ALA A 200 9.42 -12.96 29.18
CA ALA A 200 8.17 -13.66 28.88
C ALA A 200 6.97 -12.85 29.42
N MET A 201 5.94 -12.70 28.59
CA MET A 201 4.68 -12.09 29.01
C MET A 201 3.98 -12.94 30.06
N THR A 202 3.36 -12.30 31.04
CA THR A 202 2.53 -12.97 32.03
C THR A 202 1.23 -13.46 31.42
N ALA A 203 0.58 -14.41 32.08
CA ALA A 203 -0.74 -14.87 31.65
C ALA A 203 -1.79 -13.74 31.67
N ALA A 204 -1.68 -12.78 32.61
CA ALA A 204 -2.55 -11.62 32.65
C ALA A 204 -2.34 -10.68 31.45
N GLU A 205 -1.09 -10.40 31.07
CA GLU A 205 -0.78 -9.60 29.89
C GLU A 205 -1.22 -10.29 28.59
N LEU A 206 -1.06 -11.61 28.50
CA LEU A 206 -1.58 -12.38 27.36
C LEU A 206 -3.12 -12.34 27.29
N ALA A 207 -3.80 -12.31 28.43
CA ALA A 207 -5.26 -12.18 28.49
C ALA A 207 -5.76 -10.79 28.06
N ASP A 208 -4.95 -9.75 28.26
CA ASP A 208 -5.25 -8.38 27.85
C ASP A 208 -4.97 -8.12 26.36
N MET A 209 -4.36 -9.09 25.67
CA MET A 209 -4.11 -8.96 24.24
C MET A 209 -5.40 -9.10 23.43
N GLY A 210 -5.73 -8.07 22.68
CA GLY A 210 -6.84 -8.08 21.72
C GLY A 210 -6.43 -8.61 20.36
N ASN A 211 -7.34 -9.30 19.68
CA ASN A 211 -7.14 -9.68 18.27
C ASN A 211 -7.50 -8.53 17.35
N VAL A 212 -6.63 -8.26 16.38
CA VAL A 212 -6.84 -7.25 15.35
C VAL A 212 -6.65 -7.86 13.98
N ASN A 213 -7.59 -7.59 13.08
CA ASN A 213 -7.48 -8.00 11.70
C ASN A 213 -6.56 -7.03 10.95
N LEU A 214 -5.45 -7.54 10.44
CA LEU A 214 -4.54 -6.80 9.59
C LEU A 214 -4.96 -7.02 8.13
N SER A 215 -5.42 -5.97 7.49
CA SER A 215 -5.80 -5.99 6.08
C SER A 215 -5.75 -4.61 5.48
N THR A 216 -5.57 -4.54 4.18
CA THR A 216 -5.71 -3.30 3.41
C THR A 216 -6.66 -3.51 2.24
N GLN A 217 -7.42 -2.49 1.89
CA GLN A 217 -8.25 -2.45 0.69
C GLN A 217 -7.82 -1.27 -0.18
N ARG A 218 -7.59 -1.55 -1.44
CA ARG A 218 -7.34 -0.56 -2.47
C ARG A 218 -8.56 -0.44 -3.36
N LYS A 219 -8.96 0.79 -3.68
CA LYS A 219 -10.00 1.12 -4.66
C LYS A 219 -9.40 2.08 -5.66
N LYS A 220 -9.50 1.74 -6.92
CA LYS A 220 -8.91 2.50 -8.02
C LYS A 220 -9.98 2.82 -9.05
N THR A 221 -10.06 4.07 -9.44
CA THR A 221 -10.93 4.55 -10.54
C THR A 221 -10.03 5.16 -11.60
N ASP A 222 -10.16 4.70 -12.82
CA ASP A 222 -9.42 5.18 -13.99
C ASP A 222 -10.41 5.78 -15.00
N LEU A 223 -10.07 6.93 -15.53
CA LEU A 223 -10.76 7.56 -16.66
C LEU A 223 -9.73 7.86 -17.73
N ALA A 224 -10.03 7.57 -18.99
CA ALA A 224 -9.20 8.01 -20.10
C ALA A 224 -10.06 8.42 -21.30
N LEU A 225 -9.60 9.46 -21.97
CA LEU A 225 -10.20 10.03 -23.16
C LEU A 225 -9.12 10.17 -24.22
N SER A 226 -9.41 9.71 -25.44
CA SER A 226 -8.59 9.93 -26.61
C SER A 226 -9.45 10.59 -27.69
N LEU A 227 -9.00 11.73 -28.19
CA LEU A 227 -9.68 12.50 -29.24
C LEU A 227 -8.76 12.65 -30.45
N PHE A 228 -9.26 12.30 -31.64
CA PHE A 228 -8.62 12.60 -32.89
C PHE A 228 -9.15 13.96 -33.39
N LEU A 229 -8.39 15.02 -33.12
CA LEU A 229 -8.77 16.40 -33.50
C LEU A 229 -8.71 16.58 -35.02
N THR A 230 -7.72 15.96 -35.62
CA THR A 230 -7.54 15.84 -37.09
C THR A 230 -6.86 14.48 -37.36
N GLN A 231 -6.60 14.18 -38.65
CA GLN A 231 -5.80 13.00 -39.00
C GLN A 231 -4.37 13.05 -38.46
N GLN A 232 -3.86 14.24 -38.14
CA GLN A 232 -2.50 14.47 -37.66
C GLN A 232 -2.43 14.71 -36.14
N TRP A 233 -3.48 15.22 -35.53
CA TRP A 233 -3.49 15.65 -34.16
C TRP A 233 -4.36 14.72 -33.31
N GLN A 234 -3.76 14.18 -32.26
CA GLN A 234 -4.44 13.40 -31.24
C GLN A 234 -4.23 14.02 -29.87
N PHE A 235 -5.31 14.17 -29.13
CA PHE A 235 -5.29 14.57 -27.72
C PHE A 235 -5.68 13.36 -26.86
N THR A 236 -4.92 13.09 -25.81
CA THR A 236 -5.28 12.08 -24.79
C THR A 236 -5.23 12.70 -23.41
N ALA A 237 -6.21 12.35 -22.58
CA ALA A 237 -6.27 12.72 -21.19
C ALA A 237 -6.60 11.50 -20.35
N SER A 238 -5.91 11.32 -19.24
CA SER A 238 -6.30 10.31 -18.27
C SER A 238 -6.20 10.83 -16.85
N ALA A 239 -7.07 10.30 -15.99
CA ALA A 239 -7.11 10.56 -14.57
C ALA A 239 -7.27 9.24 -13.82
N THR A 240 -6.48 9.06 -12.77
CA THR A 240 -6.56 7.94 -11.84
C THR A 240 -6.79 8.48 -10.44
N HIS A 241 -7.79 7.95 -9.76
CA HIS A 241 -8.02 8.16 -8.35
C HIS A 241 -7.90 6.83 -7.62
N GLU A 242 -6.96 6.73 -6.68
CA GLU A 242 -6.73 5.54 -5.87
C GLU A 242 -6.83 5.88 -4.40
N THR A 243 -7.58 5.09 -3.64
CA THR A 243 -7.55 5.07 -2.18
C THR A 243 -7.02 3.73 -1.69
N LYS A 244 -6.25 3.77 -0.61
CA LYS A 244 -5.79 2.59 0.11
C LYS A 244 -6.05 2.79 1.59
N ASP A 245 -6.93 1.96 2.15
CA ASP A 245 -7.36 2.02 3.54
C ASP A 245 -7.09 0.68 4.23
N GLY A 246 -6.82 0.73 5.55
CA GLY A 246 -6.65 -0.49 6.33
C GLY A 246 -5.72 -0.34 7.51
N ILE A 247 -5.23 -1.47 8.00
CA ILE A 247 -4.32 -1.56 9.14
C ILE A 247 -3.19 -2.53 8.80
N GLN A 248 -1.96 -2.13 9.10
CA GLN A 248 -0.77 -2.96 9.00
C GLN A 248 0.01 -2.94 10.30
N ALA A 249 0.77 -4.00 10.58
CA ALA A 249 1.74 -3.99 11.66
C ALA A 249 2.98 -3.19 11.26
N LEU A 250 3.52 -2.40 12.18
CA LEU A 250 4.72 -1.60 12.01
C LEU A 250 5.60 -1.75 13.24
N GLY A 251 6.88 -2.07 13.05
CA GLY A 251 7.87 -2.03 14.13
C GLY A 251 8.21 -0.60 14.49
N ALA A 252 8.22 -0.28 15.78
CA ALA A 252 8.63 1.00 16.31
C ALA A 252 9.61 0.82 17.46
N ALA A 253 10.47 1.81 17.68
CA ALA A 253 11.31 1.88 18.86
C ALA A 253 10.52 2.52 20.02
N SER A 254 10.57 1.90 21.19
CA SER A 254 10.01 2.50 22.38
C SER A 254 10.93 3.59 22.90
N PRO A 255 10.43 4.80 23.23
CA PRO A 255 11.28 5.87 23.76
C PRO A 255 11.88 5.46 25.10
N GLY A 256 13.16 5.78 25.26
CA GLY A 256 13.84 5.73 26.53
C GLY A 256 14.36 4.38 26.99
N THR A 257 14.42 3.37 26.15
CA THR A 257 15.12 2.14 26.51
C THR A 257 16.56 2.21 25.99
N THR A 258 17.53 2.21 26.93
CA THR A 258 18.97 2.13 26.57
C THR A 258 19.34 0.79 25.93
N THR A 259 18.46 -0.18 26.00
CA THR A 259 18.64 -1.56 25.52
C THR A 259 17.72 -1.93 24.37
N GLY A 260 17.12 -0.95 23.68
CA GLY A 260 16.40 -1.19 22.44
C GLY A 260 15.04 -1.87 22.61
N GLY A 261 14.17 -1.32 23.50
CA GLY A 261 12.77 -1.75 23.55
C GLY A 261 12.13 -1.56 22.17
N GLN A 262 11.64 -2.65 21.60
CA GLN A 262 10.92 -2.65 20.33
C GLN A 262 9.45 -2.96 20.60
N VAL A 263 8.60 -2.28 19.88
CA VAL A 263 7.15 -2.51 19.93
C VAL A 263 6.63 -2.73 18.51
N THR A 264 5.60 -3.53 18.40
CA THR A 264 4.83 -3.62 17.16
C THR A 264 3.55 -2.83 17.34
N ILE A 265 3.41 -1.77 16.58
CA ILE A 265 2.26 -0.88 16.60
C ILE A 265 1.35 -1.14 15.40
N LEU A 266 0.11 -0.68 15.50
CA LEU A 266 -0.87 -0.73 14.44
C LEU A 266 -0.77 0.54 13.60
N ASN A 267 -0.36 0.40 12.34
CA ASN A 267 -0.26 1.51 11.40
C ASN A 267 -1.56 1.64 10.60
N PRO A 268 -2.36 2.70 10.84
CA PRO A 268 -3.54 2.97 10.03
C PRO A 268 -3.12 3.49 8.65
N ILE A 269 -3.52 2.80 7.61
CA ILE A 269 -3.29 3.19 6.22
C ILE A 269 -4.51 3.99 5.74
N LYS A 270 -4.28 5.24 5.33
CA LYS A 270 -5.32 6.13 4.77
C LYS A 270 -4.69 6.98 3.67
N TYR A 271 -4.41 6.34 2.53
CA TYR A 271 -3.72 6.95 1.40
C TYR A 271 -4.69 7.31 0.30
N THR A 272 -4.45 8.44 -0.33
CA THR A 272 -5.12 8.86 -1.57
C THR A 272 -4.06 9.26 -2.58
N THR A 273 -4.14 8.70 -3.78
CA THR A 273 -3.27 9.06 -4.89
C THR A 273 -4.13 9.53 -6.07
N ASN A 274 -3.88 10.73 -6.54
CA ASN A 274 -4.49 11.24 -7.77
C ASN A 274 -3.39 11.42 -8.82
N GLN A 275 -3.63 10.86 -10.00
CA GLN A 275 -2.71 11.00 -11.14
C GLN A 275 -3.45 11.58 -12.33
N PHE A 276 -2.79 12.45 -13.06
CA PHE A 276 -3.32 13.08 -14.26
C PHE A 276 -2.27 12.99 -15.35
N ASN A 277 -2.70 12.65 -16.54
CA ASN A 277 -1.84 12.65 -17.73
C ASN A 277 -2.59 13.33 -18.88
N LEU A 278 -1.98 14.34 -19.46
CA LEU A 278 -2.46 15.04 -20.64
C LEU A 278 -1.39 14.94 -21.72
N ASN A 279 -1.76 14.52 -22.90
CA ASN A 279 -0.85 14.40 -24.02
C ASN A 279 -1.47 14.96 -25.30
N LEU A 280 -0.74 15.79 -26.00
CA LEU A 280 -1.06 16.28 -27.33
C LEU A 280 0.02 15.77 -28.27
N ALA A 281 -0.36 14.93 -29.22
CA ALA A 281 0.52 14.33 -30.21
C ALA A 281 0.20 14.83 -31.61
N TYR A 282 1.26 15.07 -32.39
CA TYR A 282 1.23 15.41 -33.80
C TYR A 282 1.99 14.35 -34.60
N THR A 283 1.39 13.87 -35.67
CA THR A 283 2.01 12.94 -36.60
C THR A 283 1.76 13.42 -38.05
N GLY A 284 2.78 13.96 -38.68
CA GLY A 284 2.76 14.36 -40.10
C GLY A 284 3.72 13.52 -40.93
N ASP A 285 3.83 13.81 -42.21
CA ASP A 285 4.65 13.03 -43.18
C ASP A 285 6.14 13.05 -42.82
N LYS A 286 6.64 14.20 -42.38
CA LYS A 286 8.06 14.40 -42.04
C LYS A 286 8.30 14.71 -40.59
N ALA A 287 7.34 15.33 -39.90
CA ALA A 287 7.47 15.79 -38.53
C ALA A 287 6.49 14.99 -37.63
N TYR A 288 6.97 14.67 -36.44
CA TYR A 288 6.14 14.15 -35.36
C TYR A 288 6.58 14.72 -34.03
N GLY A 289 5.67 14.81 -33.10
CA GLY A 289 5.99 15.33 -31.78
C GLY A 289 4.86 15.13 -30.80
N GLN A 290 5.19 15.25 -29.53
CA GLN A 290 4.22 15.22 -28.46
C GLN A 290 4.62 16.15 -27.32
N ALA A 291 3.61 16.70 -26.68
CA ALA A 291 3.71 17.42 -25.42
C ALA A 291 2.89 16.68 -24.37
N THR A 292 3.52 16.30 -23.27
CA THR A 292 2.89 15.53 -22.19
C THR A 292 3.04 16.28 -20.88
N TYR A 293 1.94 16.45 -20.17
CA TYR A 293 1.93 16.87 -18.77
C TYR A 293 1.46 15.72 -17.90
N TYR A 294 2.25 15.39 -16.87
CA TYR A 294 1.94 14.38 -15.87
C TYR A 294 1.98 15.00 -14.48
N ALA A 295 1.00 14.64 -13.66
CA ALA A 295 0.97 15.00 -12.24
C ALA A 295 0.60 13.78 -11.40
N SER A 296 1.26 13.63 -10.23
CA SER A 296 0.94 12.64 -9.21
C SER A 296 0.89 13.32 -7.85
N LEU A 297 -0.26 13.22 -7.19
CA LEU A 297 -0.55 13.84 -5.90
C LEU A 297 -0.83 12.73 -4.90
N PHE A 298 0.13 12.46 -4.03
CA PHE A 298 -0.02 11.51 -2.93
C PHE A 298 -0.37 12.23 -1.65
N LYS A 299 -1.41 11.80 -0.97
CA LYS A 299 -1.85 12.30 0.33
C LYS A 299 -1.96 11.15 1.33
N ASN A 300 -1.31 11.30 2.46
CA ASN A 300 -1.52 10.48 3.64
C ASN A 300 -2.37 11.27 4.65
N ALA A 301 -3.51 10.72 5.05
CA ALA A 301 -4.38 11.38 6.04
C ALA A 301 -3.89 11.18 7.49
N VAL A 302 -2.88 10.32 7.70
CA VAL A 302 -2.27 10.04 8.99
C VAL A 302 -0.82 10.48 8.96
N GLN A 303 -0.50 11.57 9.62
CA GLN A 303 0.86 12.14 9.63
C GLN A 303 1.78 11.41 10.60
N SER A 304 1.25 11.00 11.77
CA SER A 304 1.99 10.24 12.78
C SER A 304 1.07 9.33 13.58
N ILE A 305 1.69 8.39 14.26
CA ILE A 305 1.05 7.44 15.17
C ILE A 305 1.61 7.69 16.56
N LEU A 306 0.73 8.02 17.49
CA LEU A 306 1.02 8.11 18.90
C LEU A 306 0.69 6.76 19.55
N PHE A 307 1.60 6.24 20.37
CA PHE A 307 1.36 4.99 21.10
C PHE A 307 1.86 5.10 22.53
N GLU A 308 1.11 4.54 23.46
CA GLU A 308 1.56 4.43 24.84
C GLU A 308 2.77 3.51 24.93
N ASN A 309 3.74 3.91 25.73
CA ASN A 309 4.97 3.14 25.92
C ASN A 309 4.68 1.93 26.84
N PRO A 310 4.74 0.68 26.34
CA PRO A 310 4.43 -0.50 27.14
C PRO A 310 5.48 -0.79 28.23
N TYR A 311 6.63 -0.13 28.15
CA TYR A 311 7.73 -0.26 29.11
C TYR A 311 7.80 0.90 30.11
N PHE A 312 6.87 1.85 30.02
CA PHE A 312 6.86 2.98 30.94
C PHE A 312 6.27 2.58 32.29
N SER A 313 7.01 2.87 33.37
CA SER A 313 6.49 2.80 34.71
C SER A 313 6.42 4.21 35.30
N ALA A 314 5.23 4.67 35.63
CA ALA A 314 5.03 5.92 36.37
C ALA A 314 5.56 5.85 37.84
N ALA A 315 5.90 4.66 38.29
CA ALA A 315 6.16 4.41 39.71
C ALA A 315 7.57 4.83 40.20
N THR A 316 8.51 5.13 39.31
CA THR A 316 9.87 5.50 39.74
C THR A 316 10.41 6.67 38.94
N PRO A 317 10.06 7.91 39.33
CA PRO A 317 10.82 9.05 38.86
C PRO A 317 12.29 8.93 39.38
N ALA A 318 13.25 9.06 38.47
CA ALA A 318 14.63 9.21 38.90
C ALA A 318 14.76 10.59 39.54
N ILE A 319 15.05 10.62 40.83
CA ILE A 319 15.33 11.87 41.56
C ILE A 319 16.84 12.08 41.54
N SER A 320 17.29 13.15 40.85
CA SER A 320 18.71 13.52 40.88
C SER A 320 19.12 13.95 42.29
N SER A 321 20.44 13.95 42.60
CA SER A 321 20.97 14.47 43.85
C SER A 321 20.61 15.95 44.11
N THR A 322 20.13 16.66 43.11
CA THR A 322 19.64 18.06 43.18
C THR A 322 18.12 18.15 43.30
N GLY A 323 17.41 17.04 43.52
CA GLY A 323 15.95 17.01 43.69
C GLY A 323 15.17 17.14 42.39
N VAL A 324 15.82 17.13 41.23
CA VAL A 324 15.14 17.17 39.93
C VAL A 324 14.52 15.78 39.64
N VAL A 325 13.21 15.75 39.52
CA VAL A 325 12.46 14.55 39.16
C VAL A 325 12.54 14.41 37.64
N THR A 326 13.20 13.38 37.16
CA THR A 326 13.23 13.01 35.75
C THR A 326 12.50 11.71 35.58
N TYR A 327 11.53 11.67 34.68
CA TYR A 327 10.97 10.44 34.18
C TYR A 327 11.90 9.97 33.05
N PRO A 328 12.69 8.91 33.23
CA PRO A 328 13.71 8.52 32.25
C PRO A 328 13.11 8.10 30.90
N TYR A 329 11.81 7.87 30.88
CA TYR A 329 11.10 7.36 29.69
C TYR A 329 9.80 8.13 29.49
N GLY A 330 9.52 8.56 28.26
CA GLY A 330 8.24 9.17 27.91
C GLY A 330 7.09 8.17 28.03
N THR A 331 5.91 8.66 28.43
CA THR A 331 4.68 7.85 28.49
C THR A 331 4.17 7.49 27.11
N TRP A 332 4.51 8.28 26.12
CA TRP A 332 4.10 8.13 24.73
C TRP A 332 5.29 8.06 23.79
N GLY A 333 5.21 7.15 22.83
CA GLY A 333 6.04 7.14 21.64
C GLY A 333 5.30 7.78 20.48
N GLN A 334 6.05 8.31 19.53
CA GLN A 334 5.52 8.86 18.27
C GLN A 334 6.31 8.33 17.08
N MET A 335 5.61 7.89 16.06
CA MET A 335 6.18 7.41 14.81
C MET A 335 5.61 8.24 13.66
N SER A 336 6.47 8.88 12.88
CA SER A 336 6.06 9.58 11.67
C SER A 336 5.63 8.59 10.60
N SER A 337 4.57 8.92 9.89
CA SER A 337 4.08 8.18 8.72
C SER A 337 4.67 8.74 7.43
N ALA A 338 4.43 8.05 6.30
CA ALA A 338 4.89 8.53 5.00
C ALA A 338 4.30 9.92 4.68
N PRO A 339 5.12 10.94 4.37
CA PRO A 339 4.64 12.28 4.10
C PRO A 339 3.93 12.38 2.77
N SER A 340 2.94 13.28 2.71
CA SER A 340 2.27 13.66 1.46
C SER A 340 3.27 14.33 0.52
N ASN A 341 3.14 14.06 -0.77
CA ASN A 341 4.05 14.62 -1.77
C ASN A 341 3.35 14.86 -3.11
N GLN A 342 3.98 15.67 -3.93
CA GLN A 342 3.48 16.02 -5.26
C GLN A 342 4.60 15.94 -6.28
N PHE A 343 4.29 15.41 -7.43
CA PHE A 343 5.16 15.34 -8.58
C PHE A 343 4.45 15.95 -9.80
N HIS A 344 5.12 16.83 -10.51
CA HIS A 344 4.65 17.44 -11.75
C HIS A 344 5.75 17.34 -12.80
N GLN A 345 5.39 16.98 -14.02
CA GLN A 345 6.33 16.85 -15.12
C GLN A 345 5.71 17.37 -16.43
N LEU A 346 6.47 18.19 -17.13
CA LEU A 346 6.21 18.56 -18.52
C LEU A 346 7.29 17.90 -19.38
N SER A 347 6.87 17.20 -20.43
CA SER A 347 7.77 16.55 -21.38
C SER A 347 7.39 16.93 -22.80
N LEU A 348 8.39 17.26 -23.59
CA LEU A 348 8.29 17.54 -25.02
C LEU A 348 9.19 16.54 -25.74
N SER A 349 8.71 15.90 -26.76
CA SER A 349 9.54 15.02 -27.61
C SER A 349 9.07 15.07 -29.05
N GLY A 350 9.96 14.81 -29.96
CA GLY A 350 9.61 14.81 -31.38
C GLY A 350 10.79 14.56 -32.28
N GLY A 351 10.51 14.57 -33.56
CA GLY A 351 11.51 14.37 -34.55
C GLY A 351 11.09 14.88 -35.93
N TYR A 352 12.10 15.03 -36.80
CA TYR A 352 11.93 15.44 -38.16
C TYR A 352 12.74 14.54 -39.09
N ASN A 353 12.07 13.97 -40.09
CA ASN A 353 12.68 13.17 -41.16
C ASN A 353 12.97 14.10 -42.35
N PHE A 354 14.24 14.52 -42.52
CA PHE A 354 14.66 15.37 -43.66
C PHE A 354 14.46 14.62 -44.97
N ASP A 355 14.89 13.36 -44.98
CA ASP A 355 14.75 12.42 -46.07
C ASP A 355 14.72 10.97 -45.51
N ARG A 356 14.77 9.95 -46.40
CA ARG A 356 14.74 8.52 -46.00
C ARG A 356 15.99 8.09 -45.23
N THR A 357 17.08 8.84 -45.28
CA THR A 357 18.39 8.50 -44.71
C THR A 357 18.76 9.38 -43.54
N THR A 358 18.13 10.54 -43.38
CA THR A 358 18.49 11.55 -42.38
C THR A 358 17.30 11.91 -41.52
N LYS A 359 17.46 11.73 -40.19
CA LYS A 359 16.44 12.07 -39.19
C LYS A 359 17.04 12.73 -37.96
N LEU A 360 16.34 13.71 -37.43
CA LEU A 360 16.62 14.36 -36.16
C LEU A 360 15.50 14.02 -35.17
N GLN A 361 15.85 13.66 -33.97
CA GLN A 361 14.88 13.43 -32.87
C GLN A 361 15.42 14.03 -31.58
N GLY A 362 14.54 14.48 -30.73
CA GLY A 362 14.92 15.04 -29.44
C GLY A 362 13.78 15.05 -28.45
N GLY A 363 14.15 15.34 -27.21
CA GLY A 363 13.23 15.47 -26.13
C GLY A 363 13.76 16.40 -25.06
N PHE A 364 12.83 16.99 -24.34
CA PHE A 364 13.07 17.81 -23.17
C PHE A 364 12.06 17.44 -22.10
N SER A 365 12.49 17.35 -20.85
CA SER A 365 11.59 17.22 -19.71
C SER A 365 12.00 18.14 -18.58
N TYR A 366 10.99 18.65 -17.90
CA TYR A 366 11.11 19.41 -16.67
C TYR A 366 10.19 18.81 -15.63
N SER A 367 10.72 18.46 -14.47
CA SER A 367 9.90 17.97 -13.37
C SER A 367 10.18 18.69 -12.06
N ARG A 368 9.15 18.74 -11.22
CA ARG A 368 9.18 19.32 -9.88
C ARG A 368 8.54 18.34 -8.90
N THR A 369 9.32 17.94 -7.89
CA THR A 369 8.84 17.14 -6.75
C THR A 369 8.83 18.02 -5.51
N THR A 370 7.74 17.98 -4.73
CA THR A 370 7.62 18.72 -3.48
C THR A 370 7.10 17.83 -2.35
N GLN A 371 7.59 18.13 -1.14
CA GLN A 371 7.13 17.54 0.10
C GLN A 371 7.21 18.61 1.19
N ASN A 372 6.06 18.98 1.78
CA ASN A 372 5.96 20.09 2.73
C ASN A 372 5.07 19.75 3.94
N ASP A 373 4.88 18.47 4.25
CA ASP A 373 4.20 18.11 5.50
C ASP A 373 5.03 18.62 6.68
N ALA A 374 4.35 19.09 7.71
CA ALA A 374 4.98 19.56 8.92
C ALA A 374 5.80 18.44 9.56
N PHE A 375 6.92 18.80 10.17
CA PHE A 375 7.65 17.86 11.03
C PHE A 375 6.80 17.52 12.25
N GLU A 376 6.80 16.27 12.62
CA GLU A 376 6.25 15.85 13.89
C GLU A 376 7.19 16.27 15.00
N PRO A 377 6.68 16.63 16.20
CA PRO A 377 7.53 16.95 17.33
C PRO A 377 8.55 15.83 17.59
N GLU A 378 9.78 16.18 17.86
CA GLU A 378 10.85 15.20 18.17
C GLU A 378 10.47 14.27 19.31
N ARG A 379 9.58 14.73 20.19
CA ARG A 379 9.09 13.95 21.33
C ARG A 379 7.57 13.95 21.39
N ALA A 380 7.06 12.77 21.67
CA ALA A 380 5.67 12.59 21.97
C ALA A 380 5.26 13.37 23.24
N PRO A 381 3.98 13.76 23.39
CA PRO A 381 3.45 14.37 24.59
C PRO A 381 3.79 13.55 25.84
N GLY A 382 4.25 14.19 26.91
CA GLY A 382 4.66 13.52 28.17
C GLY A 382 6.11 13.05 28.23
N GLY A 383 6.95 13.38 27.26
CA GLY A 383 8.39 13.14 27.30
C GLY A 383 9.10 14.01 28.36
N ALA A 384 10.11 13.44 29.03
CA ALA A 384 10.76 14.01 30.21
C ALA A 384 11.75 15.16 29.95
N THR A 385 12.03 15.52 28.73
CA THR A 385 12.96 16.60 28.38
C THR A 385 12.27 17.62 27.47
N ALA A 386 12.74 18.89 27.59
CA ALA A 386 12.24 19.97 26.75
C ALA A 386 12.23 19.55 25.27
N ALA A 387 11.14 19.87 24.59
CA ALA A 387 11.06 19.68 23.15
C ALA A 387 12.22 20.44 22.48
N VAL A 388 12.98 19.77 21.66
CA VAL A 388 13.94 20.44 20.78
C VAL A 388 13.11 21.20 19.76
N THR A 389 13.38 22.48 19.65
CA THR A 389 12.72 23.29 18.60
C THR A 389 13.39 22.98 17.27
N GLU A 390 12.64 22.39 16.38
CA GLU A 390 13.10 22.16 15.01
C GLU A 390 13.42 23.50 14.34
N PRO A 391 14.56 23.61 13.63
CA PRO A 391 14.95 24.85 12.95
C PRO A 391 13.96 25.27 11.86
N ASN A 392 13.23 24.32 11.30
CA ASN A 392 12.21 24.51 10.28
C ASN A 392 10.93 23.78 10.65
N SER A 393 9.80 24.30 10.20
CA SER A 393 8.48 23.68 10.44
C SER A 393 8.20 22.47 9.53
N SER A 394 8.94 22.32 8.44
CA SER A 394 8.82 21.21 7.47
C SER A 394 10.14 21.04 6.73
N LEU A 395 10.27 19.94 6.00
CA LEU A 395 11.43 19.70 5.13
C LEU A 395 11.59 20.79 4.06
N GLY A 396 10.48 21.45 3.63
CA GLY A 396 10.51 22.36 2.49
C GLY A 396 10.97 21.68 1.21
N GLY A 397 10.77 20.36 1.12
CA GLY A 397 11.33 19.49 0.09
C GLY A 397 10.99 19.95 -1.31
N LEU A 398 12.03 20.27 -2.09
CA LEU A 398 11.93 20.70 -3.48
C LEU A 398 13.06 20.11 -4.30
N VAL A 399 12.71 19.23 -5.25
CA VAL A 399 13.66 18.72 -6.25
C VAL A 399 13.18 19.10 -7.64
N ILE A 400 14.06 19.74 -8.41
CA ILE A 400 13.82 20.08 -9.81
C ILE A 400 14.73 19.21 -10.67
N THR A 401 14.14 18.55 -11.67
CA THR A 401 14.90 17.77 -12.64
C THR A 401 14.65 18.30 -14.04
N LYS A 402 15.73 18.49 -14.80
CA LYS A 402 15.70 18.88 -16.20
C LYS A 402 16.50 17.86 -16.98
N ALA A 403 15.93 17.37 -18.06
CA ALA A 403 16.63 16.47 -18.96
C ALA A 403 16.37 16.89 -20.41
N ALA A 404 17.40 16.82 -21.22
CA ALA A 404 17.28 17.07 -22.63
C ALA A 404 18.14 16.09 -23.43
N ASN A 405 17.66 15.69 -24.59
CA ASN A 405 18.40 14.86 -25.50
C ASN A 405 18.15 15.31 -26.95
N LEU A 406 19.16 15.16 -27.79
CA LEU A 406 19.08 15.41 -29.22
C LEU A 406 19.91 14.35 -29.93
N LYS A 407 19.34 13.73 -30.97
CA LYS A 407 19.99 12.67 -31.73
C LYS A 407 19.78 12.91 -33.22
N LEU A 408 20.88 13.06 -33.95
CA LEU A 408 20.92 13.08 -35.39
C LEU A 408 21.41 11.73 -35.91
N TYR A 409 20.66 11.16 -36.84
CA TYR A 409 21.04 9.95 -37.56
C TYR A 409 21.06 10.27 -39.07
N THR A 410 22.12 9.87 -39.77
CA THR A 410 22.20 10.02 -41.20
C THR A 410 22.99 8.88 -41.86
N LYS A 411 22.62 8.54 -43.09
CA LYS A 411 23.36 7.64 -43.98
C LYS A 411 23.75 8.39 -45.23
N PRO A 412 24.85 9.12 -45.19
CA PRO A 412 25.28 9.93 -46.33
C PRO A 412 25.68 9.11 -47.58
N VAL A 413 26.13 7.88 -47.37
CA VAL A 413 26.45 6.91 -48.42
C VAL A 413 26.02 5.52 -48.06
N LYS A 414 25.94 4.58 -49.00
CA LYS A 414 25.32 3.27 -48.86
C LYS A 414 25.77 2.50 -47.63
N ASP A 415 27.03 2.46 -47.32
CA ASP A 415 27.59 1.58 -46.25
C ASP A 415 28.06 2.37 -45.01
N LEU A 416 27.73 3.63 -44.89
CA LEU A 416 28.14 4.49 -43.78
C LEU A 416 26.92 5.06 -43.07
N ALA A 417 26.73 4.71 -41.79
CA ALA A 417 25.75 5.31 -40.89
C ALA A 417 26.48 6.15 -39.84
N LEU A 418 26.05 7.40 -39.70
CA LEU A 418 26.56 8.34 -38.71
C LEU A 418 25.46 8.64 -37.68
N THR A 419 25.85 8.68 -36.42
CA THR A 419 24.99 9.09 -35.32
C THR A 419 25.71 10.11 -34.46
N ALA A 420 25.09 11.28 -34.27
CA ALA A 420 25.50 12.26 -33.28
C ALA A 420 24.42 12.36 -32.21
N ALA A 421 24.82 12.37 -30.95
CA ALA A 421 23.87 12.45 -29.82
C ALA A 421 24.40 13.43 -28.76
N LEU A 422 23.49 14.27 -28.26
CA LEU A 422 23.69 15.13 -27.11
C LEU A 422 22.73 14.74 -26.02
N LYS A 423 23.20 14.66 -24.78
CA LYS A 423 22.39 14.40 -23.61
C LYS A 423 22.74 15.39 -22.50
N TYR A 424 21.72 15.92 -21.84
CA TYR A 424 21.84 16.80 -20.69
C TYR A 424 20.91 16.27 -19.60
N ASP A 425 21.42 16.11 -18.39
CA ASP A 425 20.64 15.76 -17.18
C ASP A 425 21.11 16.68 -16.05
N ASP A 426 20.15 17.29 -15.37
CA ASP A 426 20.36 18.15 -14.21
C ASP A 426 19.31 17.80 -13.15
N ARG A 427 19.77 17.52 -11.93
CA ARG A 427 18.91 17.28 -10.78
C ARG A 427 19.34 18.22 -9.66
N ASP A 428 18.57 19.26 -9.47
CA ASP A 428 18.78 20.31 -8.49
C ASP A 428 17.90 20.04 -7.25
N ASN A 429 18.54 19.70 -6.16
CA ASN A 429 17.89 19.55 -4.86
C ASN A 429 17.98 20.89 -4.11
N ARG A 430 16.83 21.52 -3.91
CA ARG A 430 16.67 22.82 -3.24
C ARG A 430 15.99 22.69 -1.87
N THR A 431 16.08 21.49 -1.28
CA THR A 431 15.53 21.20 0.05
C THR A 431 16.35 21.89 1.10
#